data_0d808ab6b70cdce4e4a3901884161509
#
_entry.id   0d808ab6b70cdce4e4a3901884161509
#
_cell.length_a   1.000
_cell.length_b   1.000
_cell.length_c   1.000
_cell.angle_alpha   90.00
_cell.angle_beta   90.00
_cell.angle_gamma   90.00
#
_symmetry.space_group_name_H-M   'P 1'
#
loop_
_entity.id
_entity.type
_entity.pdbx_description
1 polymer ?
#
loop_
_entity_poly.entity_id
_entity_poly.type
_entity_poly.pdbx_seq_one_letter_code
_entity_poly.pdbx_strand_id
1 'polypeptide(L)'
;MARYVDIHPVNPQPRLVDQVVAVLRDDGLIAYPTDSGYALGIQLGNRAGLDRMRAIRHLDDKHHFTLVCRDFAQLGSFVHIDNAIFRTVKAATPGPYTFILPATSEVPRRLMAPKKRSVGVRIPDHTLVQALLEALGEPLISTTLLLPGDVEPMTQGWLIKDELDQVLDAVIEGEAGSLPTTVVDFTSGLPEISRYGAGDPTRFE
;
A
#
# COMPACT_ATOMS: atom_id res chain seq x y z
N MET A 1 -11.06 -3.68 20.12
CA MET A 1 -10.78 -5.03 19.53
C MET A 1 -10.98 -4.97 18.02
N ALA A 2 -9.96 -5.29 17.26
CA ALA A 2 -10.02 -5.32 15.81
C ALA A 2 -11.03 -6.37 15.30
N ARG A 3 -11.77 -6.05 14.25
CA ARG A 3 -12.60 -7.06 13.54
C ARG A 3 -11.66 -8.00 12.79
N TYR A 4 -11.91 -9.30 12.88
CA TYR A 4 -11.21 -10.30 12.07
C TYR A 4 -12.12 -10.73 10.93
N VAL A 5 -11.69 -10.53 9.70
CA VAL A 5 -12.51 -10.75 8.50
C VAL A 5 -11.78 -11.73 7.58
N ASP A 6 -12.32 -12.95 7.48
CA ASP A 6 -11.80 -13.98 6.59
C ASP A 6 -12.49 -13.86 5.23
N ILE A 7 -11.74 -13.35 4.24
CA ILE A 7 -12.23 -13.11 2.88
C ILE A 7 -11.60 -14.12 1.93
N HIS A 8 -12.44 -14.80 1.12
CA HIS A 8 -11.97 -15.78 0.17
C HIS A 8 -10.99 -15.16 -0.86
N PRO A 9 -9.77 -15.69 -1.02
CA PRO A 9 -8.69 -15.02 -1.78
C PRO A 9 -8.96 -14.89 -3.28
N VAL A 10 -9.69 -15.84 -3.88
CA VAL A 10 -10.00 -15.87 -5.32
C VAL A 10 -11.36 -15.24 -5.63
N ASN A 11 -12.34 -15.42 -4.74
CA ASN A 11 -13.70 -14.90 -4.90
C ASN A 11 -14.08 -14.08 -3.65
N PRO A 12 -13.56 -12.85 -3.50
CA PRO A 12 -13.89 -11.99 -2.37
C PRO A 12 -15.40 -11.77 -2.27
N GLN A 13 -15.98 -12.09 -1.11
CA GLN A 13 -17.41 -11.91 -0.88
C GLN A 13 -17.73 -10.41 -0.73
N PRO A 14 -18.59 -9.81 -1.57
CA PRO A 14 -18.88 -8.37 -1.54
C PRO A 14 -19.29 -7.88 -0.16
N ARG A 15 -20.13 -8.63 0.55
CA ARG A 15 -20.56 -8.29 1.92
C ARG A 15 -19.39 -8.13 2.90
N LEU A 16 -18.37 -8.98 2.81
CA LEU A 16 -17.19 -8.91 3.69
C LEU A 16 -16.26 -7.77 3.29
N VAL A 17 -16.09 -7.55 1.99
CA VAL A 17 -15.37 -6.38 1.45
C VAL A 17 -16.04 -5.08 1.92
N ASP A 18 -17.37 -4.97 1.83
CA ASP A 18 -18.14 -3.81 2.30
C ASP A 18 -17.98 -3.55 3.80
N GLN A 19 -17.85 -4.60 4.61
CA GLN A 19 -17.57 -4.45 6.05
C GLN A 19 -16.20 -3.80 6.30
N VAL A 20 -15.17 -4.16 5.53
CA VAL A 20 -13.84 -3.55 5.63
C VAL A 20 -13.86 -2.11 5.11
N VAL A 21 -14.55 -1.86 4.01
CA VAL A 21 -14.75 -0.50 3.47
C VAL A 21 -15.46 0.40 4.49
N ALA A 22 -16.45 -0.12 5.20
CA ALA A 22 -17.12 0.64 6.27
C ALA A 22 -16.17 1.02 7.40
N VAL A 23 -15.24 0.13 7.78
CA VAL A 23 -14.19 0.45 8.76
C VAL A 23 -13.26 1.55 8.23
N LEU A 24 -12.84 1.47 6.98
CA LEU A 24 -11.98 2.50 6.37
C LEU A 24 -12.67 3.87 6.31
N ARG A 25 -13.95 3.90 5.92
CA ARG A 25 -14.76 5.14 5.84
C ARG A 25 -15.06 5.77 7.20
N ASP A 26 -14.95 4.98 8.28
CA ASP A 26 -15.06 5.44 9.67
C ASP A 26 -13.65 5.75 10.26
N ASP A 27 -12.73 6.21 9.42
CA ASP A 27 -11.35 6.53 9.78
C ASP A 27 -10.56 5.38 10.42
N GLY A 28 -10.94 4.13 10.15
CA GLY A 28 -10.29 2.95 10.69
C GLY A 28 -8.93 2.66 10.04
N LEU A 29 -8.09 1.98 10.81
CA LEU A 29 -6.79 1.43 10.41
C LEU A 29 -6.91 -0.08 10.26
N ILE A 30 -6.59 -0.60 9.09
CA ILE A 30 -6.66 -2.03 8.80
C ILE A 30 -5.28 -2.65 8.56
N ALA A 31 -5.16 -3.95 8.84
CA ALA A 31 -4.11 -4.80 8.29
C ALA A 31 -4.70 -5.69 7.20
N TYR A 32 -4.01 -5.78 6.06
CA TYR A 32 -4.50 -6.52 4.90
C TYR A 32 -3.37 -7.20 4.13
N PRO A 33 -3.61 -8.40 3.54
CA PRO A 33 -2.60 -9.12 2.77
C PRO A 33 -2.39 -8.46 1.41
N THR A 34 -1.15 -8.53 0.91
CA THR A 34 -0.77 -8.09 -0.43
C THR A 34 0.14 -9.12 -1.10
N ASP A 35 0.45 -8.93 -2.37
CA ASP A 35 1.44 -9.70 -3.12
C ASP A 35 2.89 -9.56 -2.59
N SER A 36 3.12 -8.74 -1.56
CA SER A 36 4.46 -8.49 -0.97
C SER A 36 4.51 -8.54 0.56
N GLY A 37 3.55 -9.18 1.20
CA GLY A 37 3.39 -9.23 2.65
C GLY A 37 2.16 -8.49 3.14
N TYR A 38 1.90 -8.55 4.45
CA TYR A 38 0.86 -7.73 5.04
C TYR A 38 1.24 -6.25 5.06
N ALA A 39 0.24 -5.42 4.92
CA ALA A 39 0.36 -3.97 4.98
C ALA A 39 -0.66 -3.37 5.94
N LEU A 40 -0.33 -2.21 6.50
CA LEU A 40 -1.27 -1.32 7.15
C LEU A 40 -1.92 -0.42 6.09
N GLY A 41 -3.22 -0.17 6.22
CA GLY A 41 -3.98 0.64 5.28
C GLY A 41 -4.99 1.56 5.95
N ILE A 42 -5.12 2.78 5.42
CA ILE A 42 -6.12 3.78 5.79
C ILE A 42 -6.66 4.47 4.55
N GLN A 43 -7.84 5.07 4.64
CA GLN A 43 -8.36 5.87 3.53
C GLN A 43 -7.58 7.18 3.35
N LEU A 44 -7.69 7.78 2.18
CA LEU A 44 -7.08 9.06 1.85
C LEU A 44 -7.66 10.17 2.75
N GLY A 45 -6.77 10.95 3.39
CA GLY A 45 -7.17 12.04 4.30
C GLY A 45 -7.21 11.69 5.79
N ASN A 46 -7.21 10.41 6.16
CA ASN A 46 -7.19 9.98 7.56
C ASN A 46 -5.86 10.31 8.24
N ARG A 47 -5.83 11.45 8.96
CA ARG A 47 -4.61 11.94 9.65
C ARG A 47 -4.31 11.14 10.91
N ALA A 48 -5.32 10.79 11.68
CA ALA A 48 -5.17 10.01 12.90
C ALA A 48 -4.62 8.60 12.59
N GLY A 49 -5.09 8.01 11.49
CA GLY A 49 -4.57 6.73 11.00
C GLY A 49 -3.09 6.78 10.62
N LEU A 50 -2.62 7.88 10.00
CA LEU A 50 -1.19 8.07 9.72
C LEU A 50 -0.34 8.08 10.99
N ASP A 51 -0.79 8.79 12.03
CA ASP A 51 -0.08 8.87 13.28
C ASP A 51 -0.07 7.50 14.01
N ARG A 52 -1.16 6.74 13.92
CA ARG A 52 -1.22 5.35 14.41
C ARG A 52 -0.25 4.43 13.66
N MET A 53 -0.19 4.50 12.32
CA MET A 53 0.79 3.72 11.52
C MET A 53 2.23 4.03 11.93
N ARG A 54 2.56 5.32 12.15
CA ARG A 54 3.88 5.73 12.63
C ARG A 54 4.17 5.14 14.01
N ALA A 55 3.22 5.19 14.92
CA ALA A 55 3.37 4.66 16.28
C ALA A 55 3.59 3.14 16.27
N ILE A 56 2.81 2.37 15.50
CA ILE A 56 2.95 0.91 15.39
C ILE A 56 4.33 0.50 14.87
N ARG A 57 4.83 1.23 13.86
CA ARG A 57 6.07 0.88 13.17
C ARG A 57 7.29 1.66 13.66
N HIS A 58 7.15 2.54 14.65
CA HIS A 58 8.18 3.48 15.10
C HIS A 58 8.82 4.27 13.94
N LEU A 59 7.99 4.76 13.01
CA LEU A 59 8.44 5.50 11.85
C LEU A 59 8.70 6.96 12.19
N ASP A 60 9.77 7.49 11.63
CA ASP A 60 10.07 8.93 11.68
C ASP A 60 9.24 9.73 10.65
N ASP A 61 9.32 11.06 10.73
CA ASP A 61 8.63 11.96 9.80
C ASP A 61 9.16 11.90 8.36
N LYS A 62 10.28 11.23 8.13
CA LYS A 62 10.88 11.06 6.79
C LYS A 62 10.36 9.83 6.07
N HIS A 63 9.64 8.96 6.78
CA HIS A 63 9.09 7.76 6.16
C HIS A 63 8.05 8.13 5.10
N HIS A 64 8.21 7.56 3.91
CA HIS A 64 7.30 7.75 2.78
C HIS A 64 6.25 6.66 2.77
N PHE A 65 4.99 7.07 2.91
CA PHE A 65 3.85 6.18 2.68
C PHE A 65 3.62 6.00 1.18
N THR A 66 2.97 4.90 0.83
CA THR A 66 2.65 4.55 -0.55
C THR A 66 1.14 4.68 -0.79
N LEU A 67 0.76 5.24 -1.94
CA LEU A 67 -0.62 5.16 -2.43
C LEU A 67 -0.80 3.84 -3.17
N VAL A 68 -1.69 3.01 -2.66
CA VAL A 68 -2.09 1.75 -3.29
C VAL A 68 -3.30 2.03 -4.17
N CYS A 69 -3.11 1.93 -5.47
CA CYS A 69 -4.10 2.26 -6.48
C CYS A 69 -4.70 1.00 -7.10
N ARG A 70 -5.98 1.08 -7.51
CA ARG A 70 -6.66 0.00 -8.20
C ARG A 70 -6.11 -0.22 -9.60
N ASP A 71 -5.92 0.86 -10.33
CA ASP A 71 -5.53 0.83 -11.74
C ASP A 71 -4.69 2.03 -12.14
N PHE A 72 -4.30 2.05 -13.39
CA PHE A 72 -3.46 3.10 -13.96
C PHE A 72 -4.17 4.46 -14.07
N ALA A 73 -5.49 4.47 -14.26
CA ALA A 73 -6.28 5.70 -14.33
C ALA A 73 -6.31 6.39 -12.97
N GLN A 74 -6.53 5.62 -11.90
CA GLN A 74 -6.48 6.13 -10.53
C GLN A 74 -5.07 6.62 -10.18
N LEU A 75 -4.02 5.84 -10.48
CA LEU A 75 -2.62 6.21 -10.25
C LEU A 75 -2.27 7.53 -10.96
N GLY A 76 -2.67 7.70 -12.22
CA GLY A 76 -2.40 8.89 -13.03
C GLY A 76 -2.98 10.20 -12.48
N SER A 77 -3.98 10.13 -11.60
CA SER A 77 -4.51 11.32 -10.92
C SER A 77 -3.54 11.87 -9.86
N PHE A 78 -2.67 11.05 -9.31
CA PHE A 78 -1.80 11.38 -8.19
C PHE A 78 -0.35 11.69 -8.57
N VAL A 79 0.08 11.34 -9.79
CA VAL A 79 1.48 11.49 -10.21
C VAL A 79 1.61 12.08 -11.62
N HIS A 80 2.69 12.80 -11.83
CA HIS A 80 3.10 13.24 -13.17
C HIS A 80 3.95 12.16 -13.82
N ILE A 81 3.53 11.69 -14.97
CA ILE A 81 4.17 10.63 -15.73
C ILE A 81 4.29 11.04 -17.21
N ASP A 82 5.48 10.98 -17.78
CA ASP A 82 5.70 11.10 -19.20
C ASP A 82 5.42 9.76 -19.93
N ASN A 83 5.40 9.79 -21.27
CA ASN A 83 5.07 8.63 -22.07
C ASN A 83 6.09 7.47 -21.97
N ALA A 84 7.34 7.76 -21.64
CA ALA A 84 8.38 6.73 -21.51
C ALA A 84 8.21 6.00 -20.18
N ILE A 85 8.12 6.75 -19.08
CA ILE A 85 7.87 6.24 -17.73
C ILE A 85 6.52 5.51 -17.70
N PHE A 86 5.47 6.06 -18.34
CA PHE A 86 4.15 5.43 -18.46
C PHE A 86 4.24 4.00 -18.99
N ARG A 87 4.94 3.80 -20.12
CA ARG A 87 5.06 2.48 -20.74
C ARG A 87 5.79 1.50 -19.84
N THR A 88 6.85 1.95 -19.19
CA THR A 88 7.67 1.12 -18.29
C THR A 88 6.87 0.70 -17.06
N VAL A 89 6.21 1.64 -16.39
CA VAL A 89 5.39 1.35 -15.19
C VAL A 89 4.19 0.48 -15.55
N LYS A 90 3.52 0.76 -16.69
CA LYS A 90 2.38 -0.04 -17.17
C LYS A 90 2.76 -1.49 -17.47
N ALA A 91 3.96 -1.73 -18.01
CA ALA A 91 4.44 -3.09 -18.29
C ALA A 91 4.78 -3.90 -17.03
N ALA A 92 4.98 -3.22 -15.89
CA ALA A 92 5.32 -3.84 -14.62
C ALA A 92 4.14 -3.88 -13.61
N THR A 93 2.96 -3.39 -14.01
CA THR A 93 1.76 -3.35 -13.15
C THR A 93 0.59 -4.09 -13.79
N PRO A 94 -0.25 -4.75 -12.96
CA PRO A 94 -0.12 -4.96 -11.52
C PRO A 94 1.08 -5.84 -11.17
N GLY A 95 1.65 -5.66 -9.97
CA GLY A 95 2.80 -6.45 -9.54
C GLY A 95 3.51 -5.91 -8.29
N PRO A 96 4.56 -6.63 -7.83
CA PRO A 96 5.22 -6.36 -6.57
C PRO A 96 6.24 -5.21 -6.67
N TYR A 97 5.83 -4.09 -7.24
CA TYR A 97 6.65 -2.88 -7.38
C TYR A 97 6.04 -1.70 -6.61
N THR A 98 6.92 -0.81 -6.19
CA THR A 98 6.58 0.54 -5.73
C THR A 98 7.37 1.54 -6.56
N PHE A 99 6.67 2.49 -7.17
CA PHE A 99 7.28 3.54 -7.99
C PHE A 99 7.26 4.86 -7.25
N ILE A 100 8.41 5.52 -7.14
CA ILE A 100 8.51 6.88 -6.60
C ILE A 100 8.45 7.85 -7.77
N LEU A 101 7.39 8.65 -7.82
CA LEU A 101 7.07 9.54 -8.93
C LEU A 101 6.77 10.96 -8.45
N PRO A 102 6.99 12.00 -9.28
CA PRO A 102 6.58 13.36 -8.97
C PRO A 102 5.07 13.43 -8.70
N ALA A 103 4.68 14.00 -7.56
CA ALA A 103 3.30 14.06 -7.10
C ALA A 103 2.53 15.23 -7.71
N THR A 104 1.25 15.03 -8.03
CA THR A 104 0.30 16.11 -8.36
C THR A 104 -0.16 16.84 -7.10
N SER A 105 -0.98 17.89 -7.27
CA SER A 105 -1.63 18.60 -6.17
C SER A 105 -2.67 17.76 -5.41
N GLU A 106 -3.14 16.68 -6.00
CA GLU A 106 -4.13 15.77 -5.40
C GLU A 106 -3.52 14.94 -4.24
N VAL A 107 -2.20 14.78 -4.22
CA VAL A 107 -1.52 14.09 -3.11
C VAL A 107 -1.46 15.01 -1.88
N PRO A 108 -1.98 14.59 -0.72
CA PRO A 108 -1.84 15.34 0.51
C PRO A 108 -0.37 15.64 0.84
N ARG A 109 -0.06 16.88 1.21
CA ARG A 109 1.32 17.34 1.46
C ARG A 109 2.09 16.48 2.46
N ARG A 110 1.40 15.87 3.45
CA ARG A 110 2.00 14.99 4.46
C ARG A 110 2.51 13.65 3.90
N LEU A 111 2.04 13.25 2.71
CA LEU A 111 2.48 12.03 2.03
C LEU A 111 3.63 12.29 1.05
N MET A 112 3.85 13.54 0.67
CA MET A 112 4.91 13.90 -0.26
C MET A 112 6.27 13.95 0.43
N ALA A 113 7.30 13.47 -0.27
CA ALA A 113 8.69 13.78 0.09
C ALA A 113 8.93 15.29 0.01
N PRO A 114 9.31 15.97 1.12
CA PRO A 114 9.29 17.45 1.16
C PRO A 114 10.18 18.12 0.11
N LYS A 115 11.36 17.53 -0.17
CA LYS A 115 12.33 18.10 -1.11
C LYS A 115 12.01 17.77 -2.57
N LYS A 116 11.61 16.53 -2.84
CA LYS A 116 11.38 16.03 -4.22
C LYS A 116 9.93 16.19 -4.68
N ARG A 117 8.99 16.52 -3.78
CA ARG A 117 7.55 16.56 -4.04
C ARG A 117 7.08 15.29 -4.77
N SER A 118 7.55 14.15 -4.30
CA SER A 118 7.27 12.83 -4.86
C SER A 118 6.47 11.99 -3.89
N VAL A 119 5.83 10.94 -4.40
CA VAL A 119 5.06 9.97 -3.63
C VAL A 119 5.33 8.56 -4.16
N GLY A 120 5.32 7.57 -3.29
CA GLY A 120 5.31 6.18 -3.67
C GLY A 120 3.92 5.76 -4.14
N VAL A 121 3.84 5.05 -5.26
CA VAL A 121 2.58 4.49 -5.79
C VAL A 121 2.78 3.03 -6.18
N ARG A 122 1.73 2.21 -6.06
CA ARG A 122 1.73 0.84 -6.54
C ARG A 122 0.35 0.38 -6.98
N ILE A 123 0.31 -0.62 -7.88
CA ILE A 123 -0.90 -1.36 -8.25
C ILE A 123 -0.60 -2.83 -7.93
N PRO A 124 -1.10 -3.38 -6.80
CA PRO A 124 -0.77 -4.75 -6.40
C PRO A 124 -1.48 -5.79 -7.27
N ASP A 125 -0.80 -6.90 -7.52
CA ASP A 125 -1.39 -8.09 -8.12
C ASP A 125 -1.98 -9.00 -7.04
N HIS A 126 -3.14 -8.59 -6.50
CA HIS A 126 -3.79 -9.29 -5.41
C HIS A 126 -5.31 -9.10 -5.47
N THR A 127 -6.05 -10.18 -5.74
CA THR A 127 -7.50 -10.15 -6.01
C THR A 127 -8.30 -9.46 -4.91
N LEU A 128 -8.03 -9.79 -3.64
CA LEU A 128 -8.72 -9.18 -2.50
C LEU A 128 -8.46 -7.67 -2.43
N VAL A 129 -7.21 -7.24 -2.64
CA VAL A 129 -6.85 -5.81 -2.59
C VAL A 129 -7.53 -5.05 -3.73
N GLN A 130 -7.61 -5.65 -4.92
CA GLN A 130 -8.31 -5.06 -6.05
C GLN A 130 -9.82 -4.90 -5.76
N ALA A 131 -10.46 -5.92 -5.17
CA ALA A 131 -11.86 -5.85 -4.77
C ALA A 131 -12.10 -4.76 -3.69
N LEU A 132 -11.19 -4.63 -2.73
CA LEU A 132 -11.24 -3.61 -1.68
C LEU A 132 -11.13 -2.19 -2.27
N LEU A 133 -10.16 -1.96 -3.17
CA LEU A 133 -9.94 -0.66 -3.81
C LEU A 133 -11.10 -0.28 -4.73
N GLU A 134 -11.70 -1.25 -5.42
CA GLU A 134 -12.89 -1.02 -6.25
C GLU A 134 -14.09 -0.60 -5.41
N ALA A 135 -14.37 -1.29 -4.31
CA ALA A 135 -15.48 -0.98 -3.41
C ALA A 135 -15.26 0.33 -2.63
N LEU A 136 -14.01 0.66 -2.29
CA LEU A 136 -13.66 1.92 -1.63
C LEU A 136 -13.80 3.11 -2.60
N GLY A 137 -13.40 2.94 -3.86
CA GLY A 137 -13.44 3.96 -4.91
C GLY A 137 -12.28 4.96 -4.91
N GLU A 138 -11.36 4.84 -3.96
CA GLU A 138 -10.18 5.71 -3.81
C GLU A 138 -8.94 4.89 -3.43
N PRO A 139 -7.70 5.43 -3.57
CA PRO A 139 -6.51 4.72 -3.17
C PRO A 139 -6.41 4.61 -1.65
N LEU A 140 -5.70 3.57 -1.18
CA LEU A 140 -5.28 3.45 0.22
C LEU A 140 -3.93 4.13 0.44
N ILE A 141 -3.80 4.83 1.56
CA ILE A 141 -2.49 5.16 2.13
C ILE A 141 -1.99 3.92 2.85
N SER A 142 -0.80 3.46 2.50
CA SER A 142 -0.30 2.18 2.97
C SER A 142 1.18 2.20 3.35
N THR A 143 1.54 1.29 4.22
CA THR A 143 2.92 0.93 4.53
C THR A 143 3.00 -0.55 4.86
N THR A 144 4.12 -1.22 4.54
CA THR A 144 4.34 -2.62 4.89
C THR A 144 4.19 -2.81 6.42
N LEU A 145 3.52 -3.87 6.85
CA LEU A 145 3.43 -4.24 8.26
C LEU A 145 4.72 -4.97 8.68
N LEU A 146 5.67 -4.20 9.14
CA LEU A 146 6.96 -4.63 9.66
C LEU A 146 7.12 -4.02 11.05
N LEU A 147 7.10 -4.82 12.10
CA LEU A 147 7.20 -4.33 13.46
C LEU A 147 8.65 -3.92 13.79
N PRO A 148 8.84 -3.05 14.79
CA PRO A 148 10.17 -2.63 15.20
C PRO A 148 11.04 -3.81 15.65
N GLY A 149 12.20 -3.97 15.00
CA GLY A 149 13.13 -5.07 15.25
C GLY A 149 12.97 -6.27 14.32
N ASP A 150 11.86 -6.36 13.56
CA ASP A 150 11.68 -7.41 12.58
C ASP A 150 12.43 -7.08 11.28
N VAL A 151 12.91 -8.13 10.60
CA VAL A 151 13.58 -8.04 9.30
C VAL A 151 12.66 -8.40 8.14
N GLU A 152 11.56 -9.11 8.42
CA GLU A 152 10.57 -9.58 7.44
C GLU A 152 9.16 -9.13 7.81
N PRO A 153 8.31 -8.83 6.83
CA PRO A 153 6.91 -8.47 7.08
C PRO A 153 6.13 -9.65 7.70
N MET A 154 5.15 -9.35 8.52
CA MET A 154 4.20 -10.36 8.97
C MET A 154 3.43 -10.94 7.77
N THR A 155 3.15 -12.25 7.81
CA THR A 155 2.51 -13.00 6.71
C THR A 155 1.21 -13.71 7.11
N GLN A 156 0.83 -13.67 8.39
CA GLN A 156 -0.31 -14.41 8.95
C GLN A 156 -1.28 -13.46 9.66
N GLY A 157 -2.50 -13.38 9.14
CA GLY A 157 -3.52 -12.46 9.69
C GLY A 157 -3.92 -12.77 11.12
N TRP A 158 -4.01 -14.05 11.50
CA TRP A 158 -4.35 -14.44 12.87
C TRP A 158 -3.30 -13.99 13.90
N LEU A 159 -2.01 -14.03 13.52
CA LEU A 159 -0.93 -13.54 14.38
C LEU A 159 -0.98 -12.03 14.53
N ILE A 160 -1.21 -11.32 13.42
CA ILE A 160 -1.42 -9.85 13.43
C ILE A 160 -2.60 -9.48 14.33
N LYS A 161 -3.69 -10.25 14.25
CA LYS A 161 -4.86 -10.06 15.11
C LYS A 161 -4.51 -10.22 16.60
N ASP A 162 -3.72 -11.22 16.92
CA ASP A 162 -3.31 -11.49 18.30
C ASP A 162 -2.42 -10.37 18.85
N GLU A 163 -1.42 -9.94 18.10
CA GLU A 163 -0.44 -8.94 18.52
C GLU A 163 -0.97 -7.50 18.50
N LEU A 164 -1.82 -7.16 17.52
CA LEU A 164 -2.24 -5.78 17.26
C LEU A 164 -3.74 -5.53 17.47
N ASP A 165 -4.43 -6.42 18.18
CA ASP A 165 -5.88 -6.36 18.40
C ASP A 165 -6.38 -5.02 18.97
N GLN A 166 -5.59 -4.38 19.81
CA GLN A 166 -5.96 -3.14 20.48
C GLN A 166 -5.62 -1.87 19.68
N VAL A 167 -4.79 -2.01 18.66
CA VAL A 167 -4.29 -0.87 17.87
C VAL A 167 -4.78 -0.84 16.43
N LEU A 168 -5.43 -1.91 15.96
CA LEU A 168 -6.09 -2.00 14.66
C LEU A 168 -7.62 -1.98 14.81
N ASP A 169 -8.33 -1.61 13.75
CA ASP A 169 -9.79 -1.65 13.69
C ASP A 169 -10.30 -2.88 12.92
N ALA A 170 -9.51 -3.35 11.95
CA ALA A 170 -9.76 -4.65 11.31
C ALA A 170 -8.47 -5.33 10.86
N VAL A 171 -8.50 -6.66 10.85
CA VAL A 171 -7.48 -7.52 10.24
C VAL A 171 -8.18 -8.41 9.23
N ILE A 172 -7.69 -8.40 8.00
CA ILE A 172 -8.22 -9.24 6.92
C ILE A 172 -7.33 -10.49 6.82
N GLU A 173 -7.93 -11.66 6.97
CA GLU A 173 -7.21 -12.92 6.74
C GLU A 173 -7.05 -13.15 5.24
N GLY A 174 -5.91 -13.67 4.82
CA GLY A 174 -5.62 -14.02 3.44
C GLY A 174 -4.17 -14.36 3.21
N GLU A 175 -3.90 -14.92 2.04
CA GLU A 175 -2.53 -15.21 1.62
C GLU A 175 -1.78 -13.92 1.31
N ALA A 176 -0.54 -13.81 1.80
CA ALA A 176 0.34 -12.69 1.56
C ALA A 176 1.68 -13.17 0.98
N GLY A 177 2.30 -12.33 0.16
CA GLY A 177 3.68 -12.54 -0.25
C GLY A 177 4.64 -12.50 0.93
N SER A 178 5.88 -12.93 0.72
CA SER A 178 6.90 -12.96 1.78
C SER A 178 8.06 -11.98 1.55
N LEU A 179 8.14 -11.37 0.38
CA LEU A 179 9.21 -10.44 0.03
C LEU A 179 8.68 -9.01 -0.16
N PRO A 180 9.41 -7.99 0.29
CA PRO A 180 9.01 -6.61 0.05
C PRO A 180 9.00 -6.27 -1.45
N THR A 181 8.31 -5.18 -1.82
CA THR A 181 8.31 -4.70 -3.21
C THR A 181 9.70 -4.25 -3.66
N THR A 182 9.99 -4.43 -4.95
CA THR A 182 11.08 -3.69 -5.61
C THR A 182 10.66 -2.22 -5.72
N VAL A 183 11.56 -1.30 -5.30
CA VAL A 183 11.28 0.15 -5.32
C VAL A 183 12.11 0.81 -6.40
N VAL A 184 11.44 1.49 -7.32
CA VAL A 184 12.06 2.21 -8.44
C VAL A 184 11.75 3.70 -8.33
N ASP A 185 12.79 4.53 -8.21
CA ASP A 185 12.69 5.99 -8.13
C ASP A 185 12.85 6.60 -9.54
N PHE A 186 11.85 7.34 -10.01
CA PHE A 186 11.84 8.06 -11.28
C PHE A 186 11.98 9.59 -11.11
N THR A 187 12.30 10.07 -9.92
CA THR A 187 12.36 11.52 -9.66
C THR A 187 13.49 12.24 -10.40
N SER A 188 14.52 11.51 -10.86
CA SER A 188 15.59 12.02 -11.74
C SER A 188 15.20 12.04 -13.22
N GLY A 189 14.07 11.42 -13.61
CA GLY A 189 13.66 11.20 -15.00
C GLY A 189 14.15 9.88 -15.59
N LEU A 190 15.06 9.18 -14.91
CA LEU A 190 15.53 7.83 -15.24
C LEU A 190 15.21 6.87 -14.09
N PRO A 191 15.01 5.56 -14.37
CA PRO A 191 14.78 4.59 -13.31
C PRO A 191 16.03 4.39 -12.45
N GLU A 192 15.88 4.49 -11.14
CA GLU A 192 16.90 4.14 -10.15
C GLU A 192 16.30 3.14 -9.15
N ILE A 193 16.91 1.94 -9.04
CA ILE A 193 16.44 0.93 -8.09
C ILE A 193 16.89 1.32 -6.69
N SER A 194 15.96 1.77 -5.85
CA SER A 194 16.21 2.15 -4.47
C SER A 194 16.15 0.96 -3.50
N ARG A 195 15.48 -0.11 -3.88
CA ARG A 195 15.38 -1.37 -3.13
C ARG A 195 15.09 -2.52 -4.08
N TYR A 196 15.85 -3.60 -3.93
CA TYR A 196 15.56 -4.88 -4.55
C TYR A 196 14.55 -5.66 -3.70
N GLY A 197 13.57 -6.28 -4.35
CA GLY A 197 12.49 -7.03 -3.71
C GLY A 197 11.92 -8.09 -4.64
N ALA A 198 10.62 -8.39 -4.49
CA ALA A 198 9.94 -9.44 -5.25
C ALA A 198 9.80 -9.13 -6.76
N GLY A 199 9.78 -7.85 -7.15
CA GLY A 199 9.72 -7.46 -8.57
C GLY A 199 11.05 -7.63 -9.29
N ASP A 200 11.01 -8.15 -10.53
CA ASP A 200 12.19 -8.33 -11.38
C ASP A 200 12.86 -6.97 -11.70
N PRO A 201 14.08 -6.72 -11.20
CA PRO A 201 14.77 -5.44 -11.39
C PRO A 201 15.28 -5.22 -12.81
N THR A 202 15.50 -6.29 -13.59
CA THR A 202 16.11 -6.22 -14.94
C THR A 202 15.31 -5.38 -15.93
N ARG A 203 14.03 -5.12 -15.63
CA ARG A 203 13.17 -4.22 -16.42
C ARG A 203 13.55 -2.74 -16.31
N PHE A 204 14.38 -2.40 -15.32
CA PHE A 204 14.72 -1.02 -14.96
C PHE A 204 16.23 -0.75 -14.98
N GLU A 205 17.03 -1.73 -15.39
CA GLU A 205 18.49 -1.67 -15.56
C GLU A 205 18.93 -1.20 -16.96
#